data_c66b05ef74d41e7d9d01c96fa3ec9937
#
_entry.id   c66b05ef74d41e7d9d01c96fa3ec9937
#
_cell.length_a   1.000
_cell.length_b   1.000
_cell.length_c   1.000
_cell.angle_alpha   90.00
_cell.angle_beta   90.00
_cell.angle_gamma   90.00
#
_symmetry.space_group_name_H-M   'P 1'
#
loop_
_entity.id
_entity.type
_entity.pdbx_description
1 polymer ?
#
loop_
_entity_poly.entity_id
_entity_poly.type
_entity_poly.pdbx_seq_one_letter_code
_entity_poly.pdbx_strand_id
1 'polypeptide(L)'
;LAQGWIPTKLERWESGTVPEQVELLTRRYPIRLPREAGEKQFSMEEELRLGEPMDGILYYTLWPDILEQKVLGGKIAFRGNGNLHILGRNGAGAVISQDFQLPFSQFAELHESYDPDAQADVICAVTNLEVEQTEGALWVRCTIAAQYLVDQTTLVETVADAYAPGRELNMETKTLEAPAILEKRTETVSSEANLQMDGVQADDILFLPDFPRQYREEGGIALEIPGTVQLLCQGPDGALRAVSSRWEGKLTRPTGENAALTALPATPPAPQMTVSGGKATLRAELPLSLTTTGGQGIPMVTALALGEDTQPDPQRPSLILRRAGTDSLWELAKATGSTVAAIRCVNKLQDEPGPNQILLIPVS
;
A
#
# COMPACT_ATOMS: atom_id res chain seq x y z
N LEU A 1 2.88 14.54 8.80
CA LEU A 1 2.45 13.21 9.18
C LEU A 1 1.34 13.34 10.21
N ALA A 2 0.09 13.13 9.79
CA ALA A 2 -1.03 13.11 10.69
C ALA A 2 -0.83 11.92 11.66
N GLN A 3 -0.74 12.20 12.95
CA GLN A 3 -0.96 11.21 14.00
C GLN A 3 -2.42 10.75 13.90
N GLY A 4 -2.70 9.88 12.93
CA GLY A 4 -3.98 9.26 12.69
C GLY A 4 -4.11 8.04 13.57
N TRP A 5 -5.03 8.13 14.46
CA TRP A 5 -5.69 7.16 15.29
C TRP A 5 -5.45 5.70 14.84
N ILE A 6 -4.53 5.00 15.52
CA ILE A 6 -4.42 3.55 15.43
C ILE A 6 -5.38 3.02 16.50
N PRO A 7 -6.49 2.35 16.12
CA PRO A 7 -7.37 1.77 17.12
C PRO A 7 -6.65 0.60 17.80
N THR A 8 -6.12 0.85 18.99
CA THR A 8 -5.38 -0.11 19.82
C THR A 8 -6.27 -1.19 20.46
N LYS A 9 -7.59 -1.10 20.32
CA LYS A 9 -8.56 -2.13 20.71
C LYS A 9 -9.80 -2.02 19.83
N LEU A 10 -10.05 -3.00 18.99
CA LEU A 10 -11.42 -3.36 18.65
C LEU A 10 -12.02 -3.86 19.97
N GLU A 11 -12.92 -3.06 20.58
CA GLU A 11 -13.61 -3.46 21.76
C GLU A 11 -14.29 -4.80 21.48
N ARG A 12 -13.86 -5.81 22.20
CA ARG A 12 -14.52 -7.11 22.18
C ARG A 12 -15.95 -6.84 22.60
N TRP A 13 -16.90 -7.09 21.72
CA TRP A 13 -18.31 -7.04 22.05
C TRP A 13 -18.54 -7.97 23.24
N GLU A 14 -18.75 -7.41 24.44
CA GLU A 14 -19.19 -8.18 25.59
C GLU A 14 -20.64 -8.55 25.30
N SER A 15 -20.82 -9.76 24.77
CA SER A 15 -22.12 -10.35 24.54
C SER A 15 -22.89 -10.33 25.85
N GLY A 16 -23.91 -9.50 25.93
CA GLY A 16 -25.02 -9.79 26.81
C GLY A 16 -25.46 -11.23 26.51
N THR A 17 -25.85 -11.97 27.53
CA THR A 17 -26.26 -13.38 27.44
C THR A 17 -27.20 -13.56 26.25
N VAL A 18 -26.71 -14.21 25.16
CA VAL A 18 -27.57 -14.59 24.02
C VAL A 18 -28.59 -15.58 24.56
N PRO A 19 -29.89 -15.37 24.37
CA PRO A 19 -30.89 -16.31 24.81
C PRO A 19 -30.63 -17.69 24.15
N GLU A 20 -30.76 -18.77 24.90
CA GLU A 20 -30.47 -20.16 24.44
C GLU A 20 -31.25 -20.58 23.18
N GLN A 21 -32.24 -19.82 22.76
CA GLN A 21 -33.12 -20.09 21.62
C GLN A 21 -32.76 -19.30 20.35
N VAL A 22 -31.66 -18.57 20.32
CA VAL A 22 -31.24 -17.76 19.18
C VAL A 22 -30.08 -18.44 18.45
N GLU A 23 -30.28 -18.67 17.17
CA GLU A 23 -29.24 -19.09 16.25
C GLU A 23 -28.46 -17.87 15.73
N LEU A 24 -27.13 -17.92 15.72
CA LEU A 24 -26.26 -16.83 15.28
C LEU A 24 -25.41 -17.29 14.09
N LEU A 25 -25.38 -16.48 13.03
CA LEU A 25 -24.44 -16.63 11.93
C LEU A 25 -23.23 -15.74 12.16
N THR A 26 -22.13 -16.35 12.55
CA THR A 26 -20.85 -15.65 12.68
C THR A 26 -20.09 -15.70 11.35
N ARG A 27 -19.56 -14.56 10.93
CA ARG A 27 -18.66 -14.45 9.76
C ARG A 27 -17.35 -13.81 10.14
N ARG A 28 -16.29 -14.21 9.43
CA ARG A 28 -14.94 -13.65 9.57
C ARG A 28 -14.60 -12.81 8.35
N TYR A 29 -14.21 -11.58 8.60
CA TYR A 29 -13.84 -10.61 7.57
C TYR A 29 -12.34 -10.32 7.69
N PRO A 30 -11.54 -10.63 6.64
CA PRO A 30 -10.14 -10.24 6.64
C PRO A 30 -10.05 -8.73 6.42
N ILE A 31 -9.35 -8.06 7.32
CA ILE A 31 -9.08 -6.63 7.25
C ILE A 31 -7.58 -6.42 7.34
N ARG A 32 -7.01 -5.71 6.40
CA ARG A 32 -5.61 -5.34 6.41
C ARG A 32 -5.42 -4.02 7.12
N LEU A 33 -4.76 -4.05 8.26
CA LEU A 33 -4.58 -2.90 9.14
C LEU A 33 -3.12 -2.48 9.21
N PRO A 34 -2.83 -1.15 9.23
CA PRO A 34 -1.53 -0.67 9.66
C PRO A 34 -1.34 -1.01 11.14
N ARG A 35 -0.18 -1.59 11.48
CA ARG A 35 0.12 -2.07 12.83
C ARG A 35 1.16 -1.22 13.54
N GLU A 36 2.24 -0.92 12.86
CA GLU A 36 3.37 -0.20 13.43
C GLU A 36 4.05 0.67 12.38
N ALA A 37 4.45 1.87 12.77
CA ALA A 37 5.26 2.76 11.95
C ALA A 37 6.45 3.25 12.76
N GLY A 38 7.60 3.39 12.11
CA GLY A 38 8.80 3.86 12.77
C GLY A 38 9.87 4.33 11.81
N GLU A 39 11.05 4.63 12.36
CA GLU A 39 12.21 5.11 11.63
C GLU A 39 13.49 4.43 12.12
N LYS A 40 14.38 4.15 11.19
CA LYS A 40 15.75 3.68 11.46
C LYS A 40 16.73 4.55 10.69
N GLN A 41 17.70 5.14 11.39
CA GLN A 41 18.83 5.83 10.75
C GLN A 41 20.05 4.91 10.70
N PHE A 42 20.79 4.99 9.61
CA PHE A 42 22.06 4.29 9.43
C PHE A 42 22.99 5.11 8.54
N SER A 43 24.29 4.91 8.71
CA SER A 43 25.33 5.57 7.92
C SER A 43 26.10 4.54 7.11
N MET A 44 26.58 4.97 5.95
CA MET A 44 27.48 4.23 5.08
C MET A 44 28.71 5.06 4.79
N GLU A 45 29.85 4.41 4.69
CA GLU A 45 31.12 5.01 4.27
C GLU A 45 31.77 4.09 3.26
N GLU A 46 32.12 4.61 2.09
CA GLU A 46 32.72 3.85 1.00
C GLU A 46 33.80 4.65 0.29
N GLU A 47 34.87 3.96 -0.11
CA GLU A 47 35.87 4.50 -1.01
C GLU A 47 35.63 3.99 -2.43
N LEU A 48 35.32 4.88 -3.34
CA LEU A 48 34.93 4.57 -4.71
C LEU A 48 36.08 4.94 -5.65
N ARG A 49 36.51 3.99 -6.46
CA ARG A 49 37.52 4.25 -7.51
C ARG A 49 36.88 4.96 -8.68
N LEU A 50 37.48 6.07 -9.11
CA LEU A 50 37.07 6.77 -10.31
C LEU A 50 37.41 5.94 -11.55
N GLY A 51 36.45 5.80 -12.45
CA GLY A 51 36.66 5.18 -13.77
C GLY A 51 37.47 6.10 -14.69
N GLU A 52 37.26 7.40 -14.59
CA GLU A 52 38.02 8.45 -15.25
C GLU A 52 38.45 9.50 -14.20
N PRO A 53 39.70 10.00 -14.24
CA PRO A 53 40.14 11.02 -13.30
C PRO A 53 39.33 12.30 -13.38
N MET A 54 38.94 12.85 -12.24
CA MET A 54 38.29 14.13 -12.08
C MET A 54 39.23 15.12 -11.38
N ASP A 55 39.27 16.36 -11.84
CA ASP A 55 40.02 17.46 -11.20
C ASP A 55 39.17 18.27 -10.21
N GLY A 56 37.85 18.09 -10.26
CA GLY A 56 36.93 18.72 -9.34
C GLY A 56 35.49 18.25 -9.52
N ILE A 57 34.78 18.15 -8.40
CA ILE A 57 33.36 17.78 -8.35
C ILE A 57 32.53 19.05 -8.53
N LEU A 58 31.55 19.01 -9.46
CA LEU A 58 30.60 20.09 -9.74
C LEU A 58 29.27 19.86 -9.04
N TYR A 59 28.82 18.63 -9.01
CA TYR A 59 27.53 18.23 -8.44
C TYR A 59 27.53 16.76 -8.06
N TYR A 60 26.80 16.41 -7.02
CA TYR A 60 26.53 15.01 -6.68
C TYR A 60 25.17 14.85 -6.02
N THR A 61 24.55 13.72 -6.23
CA THR A 61 23.27 13.32 -5.61
C THR A 61 23.25 11.83 -5.36
N LEU A 62 22.55 11.42 -4.33
CA LEU A 62 22.34 10.01 -3.97
C LEU A 62 20.86 9.72 -3.79
N TRP A 63 20.37 8.73 -4.52
CA TRP A 63 19.00 8.23 -4.43
C TRP A 63 19.01 6.82 -3.86
N PRO A 64 18.51 6.61 -2.62
CA PRO A 64 18.37 5.27 -2.08
C PRO A 64 17.18 4.56 -2.70
N ASP A 65 17.39 3.31 -3.11
CA ASP A 65 16.36 2.43 -3.66
C ASP A 65 16.28 1.15 -2.86
N ILE A 66 15.07 0.71 -2.51
CA ILE A 66 14.81 -0.52 -1.78
C ILE A 66 14.55 -1.65 -2.77
N LEU A 67 15.42 -2.65 -2.78
CA LEU A 67 15.31 -3.82 -3.66
C LEU A 67 14.50 -4.95 -3.02
N GLU A 68 14.61 -5.11 -1.71
CA GLU A 68 13.91 -6.15 -0.97
C GLU A 68 13.63 -5.71 0.46
N GLN A 69 12.45 -6.07 0.94
CA GLN A 69 12.03 -5.84 2.31
C GLN A 69 11.18 -6.99 2.82
N LYS A 70 11.33 -7.38 4.08
CA LYS A 70 10.62 -8.50 4.67
C LYS A 70 10.46 -8.33 6.17
N VAL A 71 9.26 -8.63 6.69
CA VAL A 71 9.02 -8.78 8.12
C VAL A 71 9.48 -10.17 8.58
N LEU A 72 10.28 -10.20 9.62
CA LEU A 72 10.85 -11.41 10.22
C LEU A 72 10.58 -11.41 11.73
N GLY A 73 9.34 -11.73 12.10
CA GLY A 73 8.91 -11.67 13.51
C GLY A 73 9.02 -10.26 14.08
N GLY A 74 9.94 -10.04 15.01
CA GLY A 74 10.15 -8.77 15.71
C GLY A 74 11.06 -7.77 14.98
N LYS A 75 11.30 -7.90 13.67
CA LYS A 75 12.13 -6.96 12.89
C LYS A 75 11.76 -6.92 11.43
N ILE A 76 12.10 -5.82 10.78
CA ILE A 76 12.07 -5.67 9.33
C ILE A 76 13.52 -5.78 8.83
N ALA A 77 13.79 -6.72 7.95
CA ALA A 77 15.03 -6.75 7.19
C ALA A 77 14.79 -6.10 5.82
N PHE A 78 15.70 -5.22 5.40
CA PHE A 78 15.62 -4.57 4.10
C PHE A 78 17.00 -4.38 3.51
N ARG A 79 17.07 -4.44 2.18
CA ARG A 79 18.29 -4.21 1.43
C ARG A 79 18.03 -3.38 0.19
N GLY A 80 19.02 -2.64 -0.24
CA GLY A 80 18.90 -1.75 -1.37
C GLY A 80 20.26 -1.23 -1.84
N ASN A 81 20.19 -0.24 -2.72
CA ASN A 81 21.35 0.49 -3.22
C ASN A 81 21.17 1.99 -3.01
N GLY A 82 22.22 2.70 -2.61
CA GLY A 82 22.34 4.12 -2.80
C GLY A 82 22.90 4.37 -4.20
N ASN A 83 22.09 4.90 -5.12
CA ASN A 83 22.50 5.24 -6.47
C ASN A 83 23.12 6.65 -6.45
N LEU A 84 24.45 6.71 -6.47
CA LEU A 84 25.20 7.95 -6.42
C LEU A 84 25.56 8.39 -7.84
N HIS A 85 25.12 9.59 -8.21
CA HIS A 85 25.50 10.27 -9.43
C HIS A 85 26.45 11.41 -9.13
N ILE A 86 27.56 11.47 -9.83
CA ILE A 86 28.57 12.50 -9.65
C ILE A 86 28.91 13.12 -10.99
N LEU A 87 28.92 14.44 -11.01
CA LEU A 87 29.34 15.24 -12.15
C LEU A 87 30.61 15.99 -11.76
N GLY A 88 31.62 15.96 -12.62
CA GLY A 88 32.88 16.65 -12.39
C GLY A 88 33.53 17.12 -13.68
N ARG A 89 34.73 17.65 -13.56
CA ARG A 89 35.58 18.01 -14.71
C ARG A 89 36.84 17.13 -14.71
N ASN A 90 37.25 16.75 -15.90
CA ASN A 90 38.55 16.09 -16.09
C ASN A 90 39.68 17.12 -16.34
N GLY A 91 40.94 16.65 -16.41
CA GLY A 91 42.14 17.47 -16.63
C GLY A 91 42.15 18.28 -17.93
N ALA A 92 41.30 17.97 -18.87
CA ALA A 92 41.09 18.73 -20.11
C ALA A 92 39.99 19.80 -19.96
N GLY A 93 39.33 19.89 -18.78
CA GLY A 93 38.22 20.80 -18.53
C GLY A 93 36.86 20.32 -19.03
N ALA A 94 36.80 19.13 -19.61
CA ALA A 94 35.55 18.53 -20.08
C ALA A 94 34.71 18.04 -18.89
N VAL A 95 33.40 18.15 -19.03
CA VAL A 95 32.43 17.63 -18.06
C VAL A 95 32.31 16.12 -18.22
N ILE A 96 32.42 15.41 -17.11
CA ILE A 96 32.27 13.97 -17.08
C ILE A 96 31.32 13.57 -15.96
N SER A 97 30.50 12.56 -16.19
CA SER A 97 29.62 11.99 -15.16
C SER A 97 30.02 10.55 -14.84
N GLN A 98 29.85 10.17 -13.58
CA GLN A 98 30.05 8.78 -13.13
C GLN A 98 28.95 8.39 -12.16
N ASP A 99 28.46 7.16 -12.35
CA ASP A 99 27.42 6.57 -11.52
C ASP A 99 27.98 5.40 -10.71
N PHE A 100 27.60 5.35 -9.43
CA PHE A 100 28.02 4.31 -8.50
C PHE A 100 26.80 3.74 -7.78
N GLN A 101 26.91 2.47 -7.42
CA GLN A 101 25.93 1.81 -6.58
C GLN A 101 26.57 1.45 -5.23
N LEU A 102 26.00 1.95 -4.15
CA LEU A 102 26.43 1.67 -2.78
C LEU A 102 25.41 0.71 -2.15
N PRO A 103 25.70 -0.59 -2.11
CA PRO A 103 24.76 -1.57 -1.58
C PRO A 103 24.66 -1.44 -0.05
N PHE A 104 23.44 -1.59 0.46
CA PHE A 104 23.21 -1.66 1.91
C PHE A 104 22.27 -2.80 2.28
N SER A 105 22.47 -3.33 3.48
CA SER A 105 21.56 -4.29 4.11
C SER A 105 21.40 -3.92 5.57
N GLN A 106 20.16 -3.71 5.98
CA GLN A 106 19.82 -3.19 7.30
C GLN A 106 18.64 -3.94 7.91
N PHE A 107 18.44 -3.75 9.19
CA PHE A 107 17.23 -4.17 9.86
C PHE A 107 16.74 -3.08 10.82
N ALA A 108 15.42 -2.99 11.02
CA ALA A 108 14.77 -2.20 12.05
C ALA A 108 14.07 -3.14 13.03
N GLU A 109 14.26 -2.90 14.33
CA GLU A 109 13.55 -3.65 15.37
C GLU A 109 12.13 -3.14 15.51
N LEU A 110 11.18 -4.07 15.71
CA LEU A 110 9.77 -3.80 15.90
C LEU A 110 9.42 -3.96 17.39
N HIS A 111 8.42 -3.22 17.84
CA HIS A 111 7.93 -3.29 19.23
C HIS A 111 7.19 -4.60 19.50
N GLU A 112 6.54 -5.14 18.46
CA GLU A 112 5.79 -6.40 18.53
C GLU A 112 6.37 -7.43 17.56
N SER A 113 6.04 -8.71 17.79
CA SER A 113 6.33 -9.78 16.84
C SER A 113 5.11 -10.02 15.97
N TYR A 114 5.31 -10.05 14.67
CA TYR A 114 4.26 -10.19 13.66
C TYR A 114 4.28 -11.56 13.02
N ASP A 115 3.12 -12.00 12.55
CA ASP A 115 2.97 -13.25 11.81
C ASP A 115 3.68 -13.18 10.44
N PRO A 116 3.95 -14.33 9.80
CA PRO A 116 4.66 -14.38 8.51
C PRO A 116 3.94 -13.71 7.34
N ASP A 117 2.64 -13.41 7.46
CA ASP A 117 1.83 -12.71 6.46
C ASP A 117 1.91 -11.17 6.58
N ALA A 118 2.53 -10.66 7.64
CA ALA A 118 2.78 -9.24 7.80
C ALA A 118 3.69 -8.71 6.69
N GLN A 119 3.38 -7.52 6.20
CA GLN A 119 4.17 -6.83 5.20
C GLN A 119 4.71 -5.52 5.75
N ALA A 120 5.79 -5.05 5.18
CA ALA A 120 6.34 -3.74 5.48
C ALA A 120 6.56 -2.96 4.20
N ASP A 121 6.30 -1.65 4.25
CA ASP A 121 6.77 -0.69 3.27
C ASP A 121 7.88 0.13 3.90
N VAL A 122 9.04 0.13 3.27
CA VAL A 122 10.21 0.90 3.70
C VAL A 122 10.53 1.92 2.63
N ILE A 123 10.68 3.17 3.04
CA ILE A 123 11.15 4.28 2.19
C ILE A 123 12.40 4.86 2.81
N CYS A 124 13.37 5.20 1.96
CA CYS A 124 14.63 5.77 2.40
C CYS A 124 14.78 7.20 1.89
N ALA A 125 15.34 8.07 2.73
CA ALA A 125 15.72 9.42 2.36
C ALA A 125 17.14 9.69 2.87
N VAL A 126 17.94 10.37 2.04
CA VAL A 126 19.27 10.83 2.45
C VAL A 126 19.12 12.04 3.36
N THR A 127 19.68 11.98 4.54
CA THR A 127 19.69 13.09 5.51
C THR A 127 21.00 13.84 5.55
N ASN A 128 22.11 13.17 5.19
CA ASN A 128 23.42 13.78 5.01
C ASN A 128 24.17 13.05 3.90
N LEU A 129 24.91 13.79 3.06
CA LEU A 129 25.78 13.26 2.02
C LEU A 129 27.02 14.14 1.90
N GLU A 130 28.16 13.52 2.13
CA GLU A 130 29.48 14.14 1.99
C GLU A 130 30.28 13.35 0.97
N VAL A 131 30.90 14.03 0.02
CA VAL A 131 31.76 13.43 -0.99
C VAL A 131 33.06 14.20 -1.01
N GLU A 132 34.14 13.53 -0.68
CA GLU A 132 35.50 14.09 -0.69
C GLU A 132 36.34 13.41 -1.77
N GLN A 133 37.02 14.19 -2.57
CA GLN A 133 37.90 13.68 -3.60
C GLN A 133 39.30 13.46 -3.03
N THR A 134 39.88 12.29 -3.29
CA THR A 134 41.25 11.92 -3.01
C THR A 134 41.99 11.60 -4.31
N GLU A 135 43.27 11.28 -4.26
CA GLU A 135 44.03 10.90 -5.46
C GLU A 135 43.45 9.62 -6.10
N GLY A 136 42.64 9.79 -7.17
CA GLY A 136 42.07 8.69 -7.96
C GLY A 136 40.85 7.99 -7.34
N ALA A 137 40.34 8.48 -6.20
CA ALA A 137 39.20 7.91 -5.52
C ALA A 137 38.27 8.98 -4.94
N LEU A 138 37.07 8.57 -4.58
CA LEU A 138 36.07 9.38 -3.86
C LEU A 138 35.80 8.72 -2.52
N TRP A 139 35.91 9.47 -1.45
CA TRP A 139 35.42 9.08 -0.15
C TRP A 139 34.01 9.58 0.03
N VAL A 140 33.06 8.65 0.17
CA VAL A 140 31.64 8.95 0.27
C VAL A 140 31.15 8.56 1.65
N ARG A 141 30.56 9.51 2.36
CA ARG A 141 29.84 9.29 3.61
C ARG A 141 28.41 9.75 3.46
N CYS A 142 27.45 8.87 3.73
CA CYS A 142 26.06 9.26 3.75
C CYS A 142 25.31 8.71 4.96
N THR A 143 24.31 9.46 5.41
CA THR A 143 23.35 9.01 6.42
C THR A 143 21.98 8.92 5.79
N ILE A 144 21.30 7.80 5.98
CA ILE A 144 20.00 7.49 5.41
C ILE A 144 19.02 7.26 6.56
N ALA A 145 17.86 7.92 6.47
CA ALA A 145 16.69 7.64 7.29
C ALA A 145 15.75 6.70 6.52
N ALA A 146 15.53 5.51 7.07
CA ALA A 146 14.56 4.54 6.57
C ALA A 146 13.30 4.61 7.42
N GLN A 147 12.21 5.13 6.86
CA GLN A 147 10.89 5.11 7.48
C GLN A 147 10.14 3.86 7.05
N TYR A 148 9.43 3.24 7.96
CA TYR A 148 8.70 2.01 7.67
C TYR A 148 7.28 2.03 8.21
N LEU A 149 6.40 1.29 7.53
CA LEU A 149 5.05 0.98 7.95
C LEU A 149 4.85 -0.54 7.85
N VAL A 150 4.51 -1.16 8.97
CA VAL A 150 4.10 -2.58 9.00
C VAL A 150 2.60 -2.68 8.94
N ASP A 151 2.09 -3.58 8.14
CA ASP A 151 0.68 -3.92 8.07
C ASP A 151 0.47 -5.44 8.11
N GLN A 152 -0.69 -5.85 8.64
CA GLN A 152 -1.06 -7.24 8.79
C GLN A 152 -2.55 -7.42 8.58
N THR A 153 -2.94 -8.57 8.00
CA THR A 153 -4.34 -8.97 7.89
C THR A 153 -4.83 -9.53 9.21
N THR A 154 -5.89 -8.94 9.75
CA THR A 154 -6.56 -9.39 10.98
C THR A 154 -7.95 -9.90 10.61
N LEU A 155 -8.35 -11.04 11.18
CA LEU A 155 -9.69 -11.59 11.03
C LEU A 155 -10.60 -10.97 12.08
N VAL A 156 -11.56 -10.16 11.65
CA VAL A 156 -12.61 -9.62 12.51
C VAL A 156 -13.83 -10.53 12.43
N GLU A 157 -14.23 -11.08 13.58
CA GLU A 157 -15.39 -11.95 13.69
C GLU A 157 -16.58 -11.15 14.16
N THR A 158 -17.69 -11.20 13.42
CA THR A 158 -18.94 -10.52 13.76
C THR A 158 -20.13 -11.45 13.59
N VAL A 159 -21.20 -11.19 14.33
CA VAL A 159 -22.50 -11.79 14.06
C VAL A 159 -23.12 -11.09 12.88
N ALA A 160 -23.19 -11.78 11.74
CA ALA A 160 -23.69 -11.21 10.49
C ALA A 160 -25.21 -11.34 10.34
N ASP A 161 -25.82 -12.35 10.98
CA ASP A 161 -27.26 -12.60 10.97
C ASP A 161 -27.68 -13.41 12.20
N ALA A 162 -28.97 -13.36 12.53
CA ALA A 162 -29.54 -14.14 13.63
C ALA A 162 -31.00 -14.50 13.33
N TYR A 163 -31.51 -15.57 13.93
CA TYR A 163 -32.93 -15.88 13.96
C TYR A 163 -33.26 -16.75 15.19
N ALA A 164 -34.51 -16.79 15.58
CA ALA A 164 -35.00 -17.63 16.67
C ALA A 164 -36.05 -18.62 16.10
N PRO A 165 -35.82 -19.95 16.16
CA PRO A 165 -36.84 -20.93 15.78
C PRO A 165 -38.09 -20.77 16.65
N GLY A 166 -39.26 -20.65 16.00
CA GLY A 166 -40.55 -20.57 16.70
C GLY A 166 -40.84 -19.29 17.46
N ARG A 167 -39.99 -18.24 17.32
CA ARG A 167 -40.20 -16.92 17.94
C ARG A 167 -39.88 -15.79 16.97
N GLU A 168 -40.51 -14.67 17.15
CA GLU A 168 -40.09 -13.43 16.48
C GLU A 168 -38.76 -12.96 17.07
N LEU A 169 -37.86 -12.47 16.21
CA LEU A 169 -36.59 -11.87 16.61
C LEU A 169 -36.49 -10.47 16.00
N ASN A 170 -36.47 -9.45 16.84
CA ASN A 170 -36.14 -8.09 16.41
C ASN A 170 -34.62 -7.93 16.44
N MET A 171 -34.06 -7.57 15.30
CA MET A 171 -32.63 -7.48 15.08
C MET A 171 -32.26 -6.09 14.59
N GLU A 172 -31.31 -5.44 15.24
CA GLU A 172 -30.69 -4.23 14.75
C GLU A 172 -29.37 -4.59 14.06
N THR A 173 -29.17 -4.07 12.87
CA THR A 173 -27.94 -4.28 12.11
C THR A 173 -27.27 -2.94 11.83
N LYS A 174 -25.94 -2.92 11.88
CA LYS A 174 -25.10 -1.80 11.45
C LYS A 174 -24.00 -2.29 10.53
N THR A 175 -23.54 -1.39 9.66
CA THR A 175 -22.29 -1.59 8.96
C THR A 175 -21.21 -0.84 9.73
N LEU A 176 -20.23 -1.58 10.27
CA LEU A 176 -19.05 -0.99 10.90
C LEU A 176 -18.05 -0.63 9.80
N GLU A 177 -17.72 0.64 9.68
CA GLU A 177 -16.65 1.12 8.80
C GLU A 177 -15.30 0.95 9.51
N ALA A 178 -14.63 -0.16 9.25
CA ALA A 178 -13.30 -0.40 9.81
C ALA A 178 -12.23 0.24 8.92
N PRO A 179 -11.32 1.07 9.48
CA PRO A 179 -10.21 1.60 8.69
C PRO A 179 -9.33 0.45 8.20
N ALA A 180 -9.04 0.44 6.92
CA ALA A 180 -8.30 -0.64 6.28
C ALA A 180 -7.40 -0.13 5.15
N ILE A 181 -6.34 -0.88 4.86
CA ILE A 181 -5.60 -0.74 3.60
C ILE A 181 -6.40 -1.53 2.55
N LEU A 182 -6.98 -0.79 1.60
CA LEU A 182 -7.82 -1.36 0.56
C LEU A 182 -7.01 -1.89 -0.61
N GLU A 183 -5.95 -1.17 -0.99
CA GLU A 183 -5.11 -1.53 -2.13
C GLU A 183 -3.67 -1.00 -1.94
N LYS A 184 -2.69 -1.79 -2.38
CA LYS A 184 -1.30 -1.37 -2.60
C LYS A 184 -0.90 -1.72 -4.03
N ARG A 185 -0.28 -0.78 -4.74
CA ARG A 185 0.16 -0.96 -6.12
C ARG A 185 1.29 -0.01 -6.47
N THR A 186 2.05 -0.36 -7.51
CA THR A 186 3.06 0.51 -8.10
C THR A 186 2.57 1.01 -9.46
N GLU A 187 2.75 2.29 -9.72
CA GLU A 187 2.45 2.92 -11.00
C GLU A 187 3.55 3.88 -11.40
N THR A 188 3.71 4.07 -12.70
CA THR A 188 4.68 5.03 -13.25
C THR A 188 3.94 6.18 -13.89
N VAL A 189 4.26 7.38 -13.46
CA VAL A 189 3.80 8.63 -14.10
C VAL A 189 4.88 9.09 -15.07
N SER A 190 4.49 9.36 -16.30
CA SER A 190 5.37 9.81 -17.38
C SER A 190 4.87 11.14 -17.94
N SER A 191 5.78 12.07 -18.16
CA SER A 191 5.50 13.36 -18.80
C SER A 191 6.71 13.88 -19.55
N GLU A 192 6.48 14.85 -20.42
CA GLU A 192 7.51 15.48 -21.25
C GLU A 192 7.75 16.92 -20.85
N ALA A 193 9.02 17.33 -20.88
CA ALA A 193 9.44 18.72 -20.72
C ALA A 193 10.23 19.15 -21.96
N ASN A 194 10.00 20.38 -22.42
CA ASN A 194 10.65 20.94 -23.59
C ASN A 194 11.63 22.05 -23.20
N LEU A 195 12.83 22.00 -23.76
CA LEU A 195 13.93 22.93 -23.52
C LEU A 195 14.46 23.49 -24.84
N GLN A 196 14.85 24.76 -24.85
CA GLN A 196 15.57 25.35 -25.98
C GLN A 196 17.07 25.07 -25.83
N MET A 197 17.67 24.58 -26.92
CA MET A 197 19.06 24.14 -26.97
C MET A 197 19.94 25.04 -27.88
N ASP A 198 19.82 26.30 -27.85
CA ASP A 198 20.47 27.28 -28.75
C ASP A 198 21.95 26.97 -29.14
N GLY A 199 22.16 25.85 -29.83
CA GLY A 199 23.47 25.39 -30.33
C GLY A 199 24.41 24.83 -29.23
N VAL A 200 23.88 24.44 -28.06
CA VAL A 200 24.66 23.86 -26.97
C VAL A 200 24.57 22.33 -26.97
N GLN A 201 25.61 21.67 -26.52
CA GLN A 201 25.65 20.22 -26.32
C GLN A 201 25.24 19.91 -24.88
N ALA A 202 24.39 18.89 -24.72
CA ALA A 202 24.03 18.39 -23.41
C ALA A 202 25.15 17.53 -22.83
N ASP A 203 25.58 17.84 -21.62
CA ASP A 203 26.58 17.07 -20.92
C ASP A 203 25.94 16.17 -19.85
N ASP A 204 24.80 16.60 -19.27
CA ASP A 204 24.09 15.84 -18.25
C ASP A 204 22.62 16.22 -18.14
N ILE A 205 21.81 15.32 -17.59
CA ILE A 205 20.37 15.50 -17.40
C ILE A 205 19.99 15.14 -15.98
N LEU A 206 19.39 16.07 -15.27
CA LEU A 206 18.88 15.86 -13.92
C LEU A 206 17.36 15.95 -13.91
N PHE A 207 16.71 15.00 -13.26
CA PHE A 207 15.29 15.04 -12.97
C PHE A 207 15.08 15.14 -11.45
N LEU A 208 14.45 16.20 -11.02
CA LEU A 208 14.20 16.55 -9.62
C LEU A 208 12.67 16.58 -9.39
N PRO A 209 12.04 15.46 -9.06
CA PRO A 209 10.63 15.43 -8.71
C PRO A 209 10.41 16.05 -7.33
N ASP A 210 9.32 16.78 -7.18
CA ASP A 210 8.82 17.27 -5.90
C ASP A 210 7.83 16.29 -5.28
N PHE A 211 7.36 16.58 -4.07
CA PHE A 211 6.35 15.78 -3.40
C PHE A 211 5.00 15.86 -4.13
N PRO A 212 4.32 14.71 -4.28
CA PRO A 212 2.98 14.64 -4.84
C PRO A 212 2.00 15.53 -4.06
N ARG A 213 1.17 16.26 -4.78
CA ARG A 213 0.01 16.99 -4.25
C ARG A 213 -1.24 16.24 -4.62
N GLN A 214 -2.17 16.12 -3.69
CA GLN A 214 -3.41 15.38 -3.95
C GLN A 214 -4.62 16.31 -3.82
N TYR A 215 -5.57 16.09 -4.71
CA TYR A 215 -6.84 16.81 -4.75
C TYR A 215 -7.97 15.78 -4.86
N ARG A 216 -9.07 16.05 -4.18
CA ARG A 216 -10.27 15.26 -4.39
C ARG A 216 -11.03 15.80 -5.60
N GLU A 217 -11.35 14.92 -6.52
CA GLU A 217 -12.15 15.21 -7.71
C GLU A 217 -13.42 14.36 -7.70
N GLU A 218 -14.35 14.66 -8.61
CA GLU A 218 -15.56 13.87 -8.78
C GLU A 218 -15.22 12.42 -9.16
N GLY A 219 -15.53 11.49 -8.27
CA GLY A 219 -15.28 10.06 -8.45
C GLY A 219 -13.89 9.57 -8.06
N GLY A 220 -13.00 10.41 -7.46
CA GLY A 220 -11.68 9.91 -7.07
C GLY A 220 -10.72 10.91 -6.46
N ILE A 221 -9.45 10.55 -6.52
CA ILE A 221 -8.32 11.38 -6.07
C ILE A 221 -7.39 11.59 -7.25
N ALA A 222 -7.09 12.85 -7.55
CA ALA A 222 -6.04 13.24 -8.48
C ALA A 222 -4.74 13.53 -7.75
N LEU A 223 -3.64 13.06 -8.32
CA LEU A 223 -2.27 13.37 -7.91
C LEU A 223 -1.65 14.29 -8.97
N GLU A 224 -1.13 15.42 -8.53
CA GLU A 224 -0.22 16.25 -9.29
C GLU A 224 1.17 16.16 -8.68
N ILE A 225 2.16 15.85 -9.52
CA ILE A 225 3.55 15.76 -9.09
C ILE A 225 4.31 16.81 -9.86
N PRO A 226 4.63 17.95 -9.24
CA PRO A 226 5.51 18.92 -9.86
C PRO A 226 6.94 18.39 -9.87
N GLY A 227 7.76 18.93 -10.74
CA GLY A 227 9.17 18.59 -10.81
C GLY A 227 9.91 19.53 -11.75
N THR A 228 11.22 19.41 -11.76
CA THR A 228 12.11 20.15 -12.64
C THR A 228 13.00 19.18 -13.40
N VAL A 229 13.05 19.32 -14.71
CA VAL A 229 14.08 18.68 -15.52
C VAL A 229 15.13 19.75 -15.84
N GLN A 230 16.37 19.44 -15.54
CA GLN A 230 17.51 20.31 -15.74
C GLN A 230 18.50 19.67 -16.67
N LEU A 231 18.89 20.41 -17.71
CA LEU A 231 19.90 20.04 -18.66
C LEU A 231 21.16 20.85 -18.39
N LEU A 232 22.26 20.19 -18.13
CA LEU A 232 23.56 20.83 -18.08
C LEU A 232 24.18 20.83 -19.46
N CYS A 233 24.62 21.99 -19.92
CA CYS A 233 25.14 22.19 -21.27
C CYS A 233 26.44 22.96 -21.23
N GLN A 234 27.34 22.64 -22.15
CA GLN A 234 28.52 23.47 -22.43
C GLN A 234 28.21 24.40 -23.60
N GLY A 235 28.36 25.69 -23.37
CA GLY A 235 28.23 26.73 -24.41
C GLY A 235 29.41 26.75 -25.36
N PRO A 236 29.30 27.48 -26.49
CA PRO A 236 30.42 27.64 -27.47
C PRO A 236 31.66 28.30 -26.86
N ASP A 237 31.49 29.02 -25.77
CA ASP A 237 32.56 29.68 -24.97
C ASP A 237 33.18 28.73 -23.93
N GLY A 238 32.78 27.47 -23.89
CA GLY A 238 33.22 26.49 -22.89
C GLY A 238 32.58 26.68 -21.51
N ALA A 239 31.71 27.70 -21.34
CA ALA A 239 31.03 27.91 -20.07
C ALA A 239 29.91 26.92 -19.85
N LEU A 240 29.82 26.34 -18.65
CA LEU A 240 28.71 25.52 -18.25
C LEU A 240 27.47 26.38 -17.95
N ARG A 241 26.35 25.94 -18.48
CA ARG A 241 25.04 26.57 -18.31
C ARG A 241 24.00 25.49 -17.96
N ALA A 242 23.14 25.79 -17.01
CA ALA A 242 21.99 24.97 -16.70
C ALA A 242 20.74 25.55 -17.36
N VAL A 243 20.05 24.74 -18.15
CA VAL A 243 18.75 25.06 -18.73
C VAL A 243 17.72 24.17 -18.07
N SER A 244 16.68 24.76 -17.49
CA SER A 244 15.66 24.01 -16.75
C SER A 244 14.27 24.22 -17.34
N SER A 245 13.44 23.21 -17.22
CA SER A 245 12.03 23.27 -17.57
C SER A 245 11.20 22.59 -16.48
N ARG A 246 10.00 23.11 -16.30
CA ARG A 246 9.02 22.50 -15.40
C ARG A 246 8.54 21.19 -16.00
N TRP A 247 8.51 20.17 -15.17
CA TRP A 247 7.85 18.89 -15.44
C TRP A 247 6.62 18.78 -14.56
N GLU A 248 5.56 18.13 -15.07
CA GLU A 248 4.32 17.94 -14.32
C GLU A 248 3.75 16.57 -14.65
N GLY A 249 3.76 15.70 -13.66
CA GLY A 249 3.12 14.39 -13.72
C GLY A 249 1.70 14.43 -13.16
N LYS A 250 0.76 13.72 -13.80
CA LYS A 250 -0.63 13.62 -13.35
C LYS A 250 -1.10 12.18 -13.33
N LEU A 251 -1.85 11.84 -12.28
CA LEU A 251 -2.48 10.54 -12.12
C LEU A 251 -3.81 10.72 -11.41
N THR A 252 -4.90 10.17 -11.98
CA THR A 252 -6.21 10.16 -11.32
C THR A 252 -6.60 8.75 -10.96
N ARG A 253 -7.12 8.57 -9.74
CA ARG A 253 -7.54 7.28 -9.20
C ARG A 253 -8.99 7.30 -8.77
N PRO A 254 -9.83 6.40 -9.29
CA PRO A 254 -11.16 6.17 -8.73
C PRO A 254 -11.03 5.69 -7.28
N THR A 255 -11.69 6.36 -6.36
CA THR A 255 -11.70 6.00 -4.94
C THR A 255 -13.06 6.31 -4.34
N GLY A 256 -13.43 5.57 -3.28
CA GLY A 256 -14.62 5.91 -2.50
C GLY A 256 -14.51 7.28 -1.83
N GLU A 257 -15.64 7.84 -1.43
CA GLU A 257 -15.71 9.19 -0.84
C GLU A 257 -14.82 9.37 0.40
N ASN A 258 -14.67 8.32 1.21
CA ASN A 258 -13.90 8.35 2.46
C ASN A 258 -12.50 7.71 2.32
N ALA A 259 -12.07 7.39 1.10
CA ALA A 259 -10.75 6.84 0.88
C ALA A 259 -9.68 7.94 0.88
N ALA A 260 -8.48 7.58 1.34
CA ALA A 260 -7.27 8.39 1.24
C ALA A 260 -6.24 7.64 0.40
N LEU A 261 -5.42 8.40 -0.33
CA LEU A 261 -4.36 7.86 -1.17
C LEU A 261 -3.02 8.39 -0.67
N THR A 262 -2.08 7.50 -0.38
CA THR A 262 -0.69 7.86 -0.11
C THR A 262 0.14 7.48 -1.32
N ALA A 263 0.91 8.43 -1.85
CA ALA A 263 1.81 8.23 -2.98
C ALA A 263 3.25 8.50 -2.53
N LEU A 264 4.11 7.52 -2.66
CA LEU A 264 5.53 7.60 -2.32
C LEU A 264 6.35 7.46 -3.59
N PRO A 265 7.14 8.48 -3.97
CA PRO A 265 8.03 8.39 -5.12
C PRO A 265 9.17 7.40 -4.85
N ALA A 266 9.45 6.55 -5.83
CA ALA A 266 10.66 5.76 -5.87
C ALA A 266 11.74 6.47 -6.71
N THR A 267 12.94 5.91 -6.74
CA THR A 267 14.04 6.43 -7.55
C THR A 267 13.64 6.54 -9.02
N PRO A 268 13.65 7.73 -9.62
CA PRO A 268 13.33 7.89 -11.02
C PRO A 268 14.46 7.33 -11.90
N PRO A 269 14.13 6.68 -13.02
CA PRO A 269 15.14 6.36 -14.04
C PRO A 269 15.66 7.63 -14.71
N ALA A 270 16.82 7.55 -15.31
CA ALA A 270 17.38 8.67 -16.07
C ALA A 270 16.41 9.10 -17.18
N PRO A 271 16.14 10.42 -17.35
CA PRO A 271 15.26 10.90 -18.39
C PRO A 271 15.79 10.58 -19.79
N GLN A 272 14.87 10.32 -20.70
CA GLN A 272 15.19 10.12 -22.11
C GLN A 272 15.15 11.45 -22.85
N MET A 273 16.19 11.75 -23.64
CA MET A 273 16.28 12.99 -24.41
C MET A 273 16.20 12.74 -25.91
N THR A 274 15.41 13.55 -26.57
CA THR A 274 15.37 13.64 -28.05
C THR A 274 15.62 15.07 -28.48
N VAL A 275 16.58 15.27 -29.38
CA VAL A 275 16.92 16.60 -29.89
C VAL A 275 16.47 16.73 -31.36
N SER A 276 15.71 17.78 -31.66
CA SER A 276 15.25 18.10 -33.01
C SER A 276 15.07 19.60 -33.20
N GLY A 277 15.65 20.15 -34.27
CA GLY A 277 15.46 21.57 -34.64
C GLY A 277 15.86 22.59 -33.56
N GLY A 278 16.91 22.31 -32.77
CA GLY A 278 17.39 23.19 -31.71
C GLY A 278 16.56 23.15 -30.42
N LYS A 279 15.66 22.17 -30.31
CA LYS A 279 14.88 21.89 -29.10
C LYS A 279 15.21 20.49 -28.57
N ALA A 280 15.30 20.36 -27.26
CA ALA A 280 15.34 19.08 -26.57
C ALA A 280 13.96 18.77 -25.97
N THR A 281 13.44 17.59 -26.22
CA THR A 281 12.30 17.04 -25.51
C THR A 281 12.82 15.97 -24.54
N LEU A 282 12.56 16.15 -23.28
CA LEU A 282 12.96 15.28 -22.19
C LEU A 282 11.74 14.56 -21.64
N ARG A 283 11.70 13.25 -21.79
CA ARG A 283 10.69 12.39 -21.18
C ARG A 283 11.23 11.84 -19.87
N ALA A 284 10.60 12.25 -18.78
CA ALA A 284 10.91 11.75 -17.45
C ALA A 284 9.77 10.87 -16.92
N GLU A 285 10.15 9.82 -16.22
CA GLU A 285 9.24 8.85 -15.61
C GLU A 285 9.48 8.81 -14.11
N LEU A 286 8.39 8.75 -13.34
CA LEU A 286 8.46 8.65 -11.88
C LEU A 286 7.63 7.45 -11.42
N PRO A 287 8.27 6.38 -10.93
CA PRO A 287 7.58 5.29 -10.28
C PRO A 287 7.02 5.76 -8.94
N LEU A 288 5.77 5.37 -8.65
CA LEU A 288 5.06 5.68 -7.41
C LEU A 288 4.58 4.40 -6.74
N SER A 289 4.85 4.26 -5.46
CA SER A 289 4.16 3.28 -4.61
C SER A 289 2.89 3.93 -4.07
N LEU A 290 1.73 3.36 -4.41
CA LEU A 290 0.42 3.87 -4.06
C LEU A 290 -0.23 2.97 -3.01
N THR A 291 -0.67 3.55 -1.91
CA THR A 291 -1.46 2.87 -0.87
C THR A 291 -2.79 3.58 -0.72
N THR A 292 -3.89 2.89 -1.01
CA THR A 292 -5.24 3.36 -0.78
C THR A 292 -5.73 2.85 0.57
N THR A 293 -6.14 3.75 1.44
CA THR A 293 -6.77 3.44 2.72
C THR A 293 -8.20 3.95 2.74
N GLY A 294 -9.08 3.29 3.50
CA GLY A 294 -10.48 3.68 3.58
C GLY A 294 -11.26 2.85 4.56
N GLY A 295 -12.57 3.04 4.59
CA GLY A 295 -13.48 2.21 5.35
C GLY A 295 -13.78 0.91 4.62
N GLN A 296 -13.60 -0.23 5.30
CA GLN A 296 -14.15 -1.51 4.86
C GLN A 296 -15.43 -1.78 5.64
N GLY A 297 -16.56 -1.80 4.94
CA GLY A 297 -17.86 -2.06 5.54
C GLY A 297 -17.99 -3.50 6.02
N ILE A 298 -18.26 -3.68 7.33
CA ILE A 298 -18.48 -4.99 7.95
C ILE A 298 -19.89 -5.00 8.51
N PRO A 299 -20.80 -5.81 7.95
CA PRO A 299 -22.13 -5.95 8.51
C PRO A 299 -22.06 -6.66 9.86
N MET A 300 -22.77 -6.14 10.84
CA MET A 300 -22.84 -6.71 12.17
C MET A 300 -24.21 -6.50 12.80
N VAL A 301 -24.62 -7.48 13.57
CA VAL A 301 -25.78 -7.39 14.44
C VAL A 301 -25.38 -6.67 15.72
N THR A 302 -26.06 -5.59 16.07
CA THR A 302 -25.75 -4.75 17.24
C THR A 302 -26.70 -4.94 18.42
N ALA A 303 -27.92 -5.38 18.17
CA ALA A 303 -28.89 -5.68 19.20
C ALA A 303 -29.84 -6.81 18.74
N LEU A 304 -30.28 -7.60 19.72
CA LEU A 304 -31.25 -8.67 19.56
C LEU A 304 -32.31 -8.57 20.66
N ALA A 305 -33.58 -8.64 20.28
CA ALA A 305 -34.68 -8.72 21.23
C ALA A 305 -35.65 -9.82 20.80
N LEU A 306 -35.91 -10.80 21.67
CA LEU A 306 -36.92 -11.84 21.44
C LEU A 306 -38.32 -11.22 21.54
N GLY A 307 -39.08 -11.43 20.50
CA GLY A 307 -40.51 -11.10 20.43
C GLY A 307 -41.39 -12.20 21.00
N GLU A 308 -42.65 -12.16 20.60
CA GLU A 308 -43.64 -13.15 21.00
C GLU A 308 -43.36 -14.52 20.36
N ASP A 309 -43.89 -15.58 20.99
CA ASP A 309 -43.86 -16.90 20.41
C ASP A 309 -44.71 -16.91 19.14
N THR A 310 -44.14 -17.37 18.04
CA THR A 310 -44.87 -17.55 16.79
C THR A 310 -45.87 -18.70 17.02
N GLN A 311 -47.18 -18.43 16.93
CA GLN A 311 -48.17 -19.50 17.10
C GLN A 311 -47.92 -20.58 16.06
N PRO A 312 -47.75 -21.87 16.49
CA PRO A 312 -47.53 -22.96 15.55
C PRO A 312 -48.74 -23.06 14.63
N ASP A 313 -48.53 -22.98 13.33
CA ASP A 313 -49.55 -23.29 12.34
C ASP A 313 -49.90 -24.79 12.47
N PRO A 314 -51.14 -25.13 12.86
CA PRO A 314 -51.55 -26.54 13.02
C PRO A 314 -51.41 -27.37 11.74
N GLN A 315 -51.32 -26.73 10.57
CA GLN A 315 -51.14 -27.36 9.27
C GLN A 315 -49.67 -27.48 8.85
N ARG A 316 -48.74 -26.92 9.62
CA ARG A 316 -47.33 -26.95 9.31
C ARG A 316 -46.77 -28.37 9.51
N PRO A 317 -46.13 -28.95 8.49
CA PRO A 317 -45.56 -30.28 8.64
C PRO A 317 -44.36 -30.23 9.60
N SER A 318 -44.21 -31.23 10.46
CA SER A 318 -43.07 -31.41 11.37
C SER A 318 -41.76 -31.74 10.62
N LEU A 319 -41.88 -32.13 9.34
CA LEU A 319 -40.76 -32.51 8.48
C LEU A 319 -41.00 -32.00 7.06
N ILE A 320 -40.03 -31.28 6.53
CA ILE A 320 -40.06 -30.77 5.15
C ILE A 320 -39.00 -31.52 4.33
N LEU A 321 -39.39 -31.96 3.12
CA LEU A 321 -38.48 -32.51 2.13
C LEU A 321 -38.15 -31.41 1.13
N ARG A 322 -36.88 -30.98 1.07
CA ARG A 322 -36.45 -29.95 0.14
C ARG A 322 -35.19 -30.34 -0.62
N ARG A 323 -35.12 -30.00 -1.89
CA ARG A 323 -33.92 -30.15 -2.68
C ARG A 323 -32.97 -28.96 -2.38
N ALA A 324 -31.70 -29.24 -2.05
CA ALA A 324 -30.69 -28.24 -1.91
C ALA A 324 -30.48 -27.56 -3.27
N GLY A 325 -30.68 -26.26 -3.30
CA GLY A 325 -30.41 -25.39 -4.44
C GLY A 325 -29.10 -24.62 -4.23
N THR A 326 -29.20 -23.32 -4.41
CA THR A 326 -28.12 -22.35 -4.11
C THR A 326 -28.16 -21.86 -2.66
N ASP A 327 -29.25 -22.18 -1.92
CA ASP A 327 -29.44 -21.73 -0.54
C ASP A 327 -28.47 -22.48 0.41
N SER A 328 -27.85 -21.76 1.30
CA SER A 328 -27.03 -22.32 2.38
C SER A 328 -27.90 -23.04 3.42
N LEU A 329 -27.31 -23.94 4.22
CA LEU A 329 -28.02 -24.56 5.34
C LEU A 329 -28.60 -23.52 6.31
N TRP A 330 -27.93 -22.38 6.48
CA TRP A 330 -28.40 -21.27 7.29
C TRP A 330 -29.72 -20.68 6.75
N GLU A 331 -29.77 -20.35 5.45
CA GLU A 331 -30.96 -19.81 4.81
C GLU A 331 -32.12 -20.78 4.85
N LEU A 332 -31.85 -22.06 4.62
CA LEU A 332 -32.84 -23.13 4.72
C LEU A 332 -33.40 -23.25 6.13
N ALA A 333 -32.53 -23.27 7.14
CA ALA A 333 -32.92 -23.36 8.54
C ALA A 333 -33.77 -22.16 8.98
N LYS A 334 -33.30 -20.94 8.65
CA LYS A 334 -34.02 -19.68 8.93
C LYS A 334 -35.39 -19.65 8.28
N ALA A 335 -35.50 -19.99 6.99
CA ALA A 335 -36.76 -19.98 6.24
C ALA A 335 -37.77 -21.05 6.73
N THR A 336 -37.30 -22.14 7.30
CA THR A 336 -38.15 -23.23 7.76
C THR A 336 -38.35 -23.27 9.29
N GLY A 337 -37.77 -22.31 10.03
CA GLY A 337 -37.82 -22.31 11.49
C GLY A 337 -37.13 -23.54 12.13
N SER A 338 -36.18 -24.11 11.44
CA SER A 338 -35.33 -25.23 11.92
C SER A 338 -34.03 -24.68 12.49
N THR A 339 -33.11 -25.56 12.89
CA THR A 339 -31.72 -25.20 13.21
C THR A 339 -30.77 -25.88 12.23
N VAL A 340 -29.63 -25.24 11.96
CA VAL A 340 -28.56 -25.85 11.12
C VAL A 340 -28.10 -27.18 11.73
N ALA A 341 -28.00 -27.26 13.07
CA ALA A 341 -27.63 -28.46 13.78
C ALA A 341 -28.65 -29.60 13.58
N ALA A 342 -29.95 -29.30 13.64
CA ALA A 342 -30.99 -30.27 13.41
C ALA A 342 -30.99 -30.82 11.98
N ILE A 343 -30.83 -29.92 10.99
CA ILE A 343 -30.75 -30.35 9.57
C ILE A 343 -29.52 -31.24 9.36
N ARG A 344 -28.35 -30.83 9.88
CA ARG A 344 -27.13 -31.63 9.77
C ARG A 344 -27.26 -32.99 10.41
N CYS A 345 -27.84 -33.07 11.60
CA CYS A 345 -28.04 -34.31 12.35
C CYS A 345 -28.91 -35.33 11.58
N VAL A 346 -30.08 -34.89 11.12
CA VAL A 346 -31.03 -35.76 10.42
C VAL A 346 -30.49 -36.24 9.07
N ASN A 347 -29.75 -35.40 8.36
CA ASN A 347 -29.18 -35.73 7.05
C ASN A 347 -27.76 -36.28 7.11
N LYS A 348 -27.17 -36.43 8.30
CA LYS A 348 -25.78 -36.90 8.53
C LYS A 348 -24.73 -36.08 7.72
N LEU A 349 -24.93 -34.75 7.63
CA LEU A 349 -24.04 -33.87 6.90
C LEU A 349 -22.86 -33.45 7.76
N GLN A 350 -21.65 -33.52 7.20
CA GLN A 350 -20.45 -32.97 7.78
C GLN A 350 -20.19 -31.56 7.21
N ASP A 351 -20.44 -31.37 5.91
CA ASP A 351 -20.23 -30.14 5.15
C ASP A 351 -21.57 -29.58 4.63
N GLU A 352 -21.50 -28.54 3.80
CA GLU A 352 -22.65 -28.02 3.06
C GLU A 352 -23.18 -29.06 2.07
N PRO A 353 -24.50 -29.13 1.84
CA PRO A 353 -25.11 -30.09 0.95
C PRO A 353 -24.62 -29.94 -0.49
N GLY A 354 -24.45 -31.07 -1.17
CA GLY A 354 -24.17 -31.06 -2.60
C GLY A 354 -25.33 -30.51 -3.43
N PRO A 355 -25.07 -30.01 -4.65
CA PRO A 355 -26.10 -29.49 -5.53
C PRO A 355 -27.13 -30.55 -5.84
N ASN A 356 -28.42 -30.22 -5.71
CA ASN A 356 -29.58 -31.09 -5.89
C ASN A 356 -29.74 -32.22 -4.87
N GLN A 357 -28.97 -32.26 -3.78
CA GLN A 357 -29.20 -33.21 -2.69
C GLN A 357 -30.58 -32.97 -2.05
N ILE A 358 -31.29 -34.08 -1.77
CA ILE A 358 -32.56 -33.99 -1.07
C ILE A 358 -32.28 -33.95 0.43
N LEU A 359 -32.83 -32.95 1.11
CA LEU A 359 -32.67 -32.74 2.54
C LEU A 359 -33.99 -32.95 3.26
N LEU A 360 -33.89 -33.65 4.40
CA LEU A 360 -34.96 -33.68 5.40
C LEU A 360 -34.74 -32.55 6.38
N ILE A 361 -35.71 -31.65 6.50
CA ILE A 361 -35.65 -30.50 7.37
C ILE A 361 -36.66 -30.66 8.49
N PRO A 362 -36.22 -30.95 9.72
CA PRO A 362 -37.11 -30.98 10.87
C PRO A 362 -37.55 -29.54 11.19
N VAL A 363 -38.85 -29.38 11.42
CA VAL A 363 -39.46 -28.09 11.79
C VAL A 363 -39.86 -28.18 13.26
N SER A 364 -39.37 -27.22 14.06
CA SER A 364 -39.68 -27.10 15.51
C SER A 364 -40.90 -26.25 15.75
#